data_19d080c3ebed04b3117fb915877aca5b
#
_entry.id   19d080c3ebed04b3117fb915877aca5b
#
_cell.length_a   1.000
_cell.length_b   1.000
_cell.length_c   1.000
_cell.angle_alpha   90.00
_cell.angle_beta   90.00
_cell.angle_gamma   90.00
#
_symmetry.space_group_name_H-M   'P 1'
#
loop_
_entity.id
_entity.type
_entity.pdbx_description
1 polymer ?
#
loop_
_entity_poly.entity_id
_entity_poly.type
_entity_poly.pdbx_seq_one_letter_code
_entity_poly.pdbx_strand_id
1 'polypeptide(L)'
;MYVLTVEGKEDEGAYSVVNADGVHVLYLFLEEDDALRYAMMLEEEENPSMHVIEVEDDPMIKACEFSSTKYAIITPNDIVVPPKSPTLK
;
A
#
# COMPACT_ATOMS: atom_id res chain seq x y z
N MET A 1 -2.11 7.23 -10.22
CA MET A 1 -1.51 6.52 -9.09
C MET A 1 -2.21 5.20 -8.85
N TYR A 2 -1.56 4.32 -8.13
CA TYR A 2 -2.10 2.99 -7.86
C TYR A 2 -2.04 2.70 -6.38
N VAL A 3 -3.08 2.06 -5.87
CA VAL A 3 -3.13 1.63 -4.48
C VAL A 3 -3.44 0.14 -4.45
N LEU A 4 -3.16 -0.49 -3.32
CA LEU A 4 -3.49 -1.89 -3.12
C LEU A 4 -4.73 -2.01 -2.26
N THR A 5 -5.59 -2.96 -2.59
CA THR A 5 -6.74 -3.30 -1.75
C THR A 5 -6.72 -4.81 -1.50
N VAL A 6 -7.28 -5.23 -0.40
CA VAL A 6 -7.36 -6.66 -0.09
C VAL A 6 -8.48 -7.28 -0.90
N GLU A 7 -8.18 -8.36 -1.61
CA GLU A 7 -9.18 -9.05 -2.43
C GLU A 7 -10.37 -9.47 -1.57
N GLY A 8 -11.56 -9.11 -2.05
CA GLY A 8 -12.79 -9.39 -1.32
C GLY A 8 -13.14 -8.36 -0.27
N LYS A 9 -12.27 -7.38 -0.02
CA LYS A 9 -12.48 -6.34 0.98
C LYS A 9 -12.22 -4.95 0.41
N GLU A 10 -12.45 -4.78 -0.87
CA GLU A 10 -12.17 -3.51 -1.54
C GLU A 10 -12.97 -2.35 -0.95
N ASP A 11 -14.14 -2.65 -0.39
CA ASP A 11 -14.97 -1.62 0.23
C ASP A 11 -14.42 -1.14 1.58
N GLU A 12 -13.43 -1.82 2.15
CA GLU A 12 -12.79 -1.40 3.39
C GLU A 12 -11.67 -0.39 3.15
N GLY A 13 -11.40 -0.06 1.90
CA GLY A 13 -10.42 0.94 1.54
C GLY A 13 -9.06 0.35 1.16
N ALA A 14 -8.10 1.24 0.97
CA ALA A 14 -6.79 0.85 0.52
C ALA A 14 -5.95 0.26 1.66
N TYR A 15 -5.10 -0.69 1.29
CA TYR A 15 -4.19 -1.31 2.24
C TYR A 15 -3.11 -0.31 2.65
N SER A 16 -2.83 -0.21 3.93
CA SER A 16 -1.75 0.63 4.43
C SER A 16 -0.69 -0.22 5.11
N VAL A 17 0.54 0.28 5.05
CA VAL A 17 1.69 -0.40 5.64
C VAL A 17 1.89 0.15 7.05
N VAL A 18 2.14 -0.73 8.01
CA VAL A 18 2.42 -0.31 9.38
C VAL A 18 3.94 -0.21 9.54
N ASN A 19 4.43 0.99 9.86
CA ASN A 19 5.86 1.19 10.01
C ASN A 19 6.34 0.76 11.41
N ALA A 20 7.64 0.95 11.68
CA ALA A 20 8.24 0.51 12.93
C ALA A 20 7.63 1.19 14.16
N ASP A 21 7.07 2.38 13.97
CA ASP A 21 6.44 3.12 15.06
C ASP A 21 4.97 2.76 15.26
N GLY A 22 4.47 1.80 14.49
CA GLY A 22 3.07 1.40 14.56
C GLY A 22 2.14 2.32 13.81
N VAL A 23 2.67 3.22 12.99
CA VAL A 23 1.86 4.17 12.24
C VAL A 23 1.50 3.58 10.88
N HIS A 24 0.22 3.70 10.51
CA HIS A 24 -0.25 3.25 9.20
C HIS A 24 0.10 4.28 8.14
N VAL A 25 0.75 3.84 7.07
CA VAL A 25 1.14 4.71 5.95
C VAL A 25 0.58 4.10 4.68
N LEU A 26 -0.21 4.89 3.96
CA LEU A 26 -0.77 4.45 2.68
C LEU A 26 0.27 4.67 1.59
N TYR A 27 0.61 3.62 0.87
CA TYR A 27 1.53 3.73 -0.25
C TYR A 27 0.76 4.04 -1.53
N LEU A 28 1.17 5.12 -2.19
CA LEU A 28 0.62 5.54 -3.47
C LEU A 28 1.69 5.33 -4.52
N PHE A 29 1.51 4.34 -5.38
CA PHE A 29 2.52 3.97 -6.37
C PHE A 29 2.28 4.76 -7.64
N LEU A 30 3.33 5.37 -8.19
CA LEU A 30 3.22 6.08 -9.46
C LEU A 30 3.09 5.13 -10.64
N GLU A 31 3.73 3.95 -10.54
CA GLU A 31 3.73 2.97 -11.62
C GLU A 31 3.02 1.70 -11.19
N GLU A 32 2.22 1.16 -12.09
CA GLU A 32 1.49 -0.07 -11.83
C GLU A 32 2.44 -1.24 -11.53
N ASP A 33 3.56 -1.32 -12.23
CA ASP A 33 4.52 -2.40 -12.04
C ASP A 33 5.05 -2.45 -10.61
N ASP A 34 5.28 -1.29 -10.01
CA ASP A 34 5.78 -1.23 -8.64
C ASP A 34 4.72 -1.72 -7.66
N ALA A 35 3.45 -1.34 -7.90
CA ALA A 35 2.35 -1.80 -7.08
C ALA A 35 2.17 -3.31 -7.19
N LEU A 36 2.26 -3.85 -8.41
CA LEU A 36 2.14 -5.28 -8.63
C LEU A 36 3.26 -6.04 -7.94
N ARG A 37 4.48 -5.53 -8.02
CA ARG A 37 5.62 -6.17 -7.37
C ARG A 37 5.43 -6.21 -5.86
N TYR A 38 4.97 -5.10 -5.28
CA TYR A 38 4.73 -5.05 -3.84
C TYR A 38 3.63 -6.03 -3.44
N ALA A 39 2.57 -6.10 -4.24
CA ALA A 39 1.48 -7.04 -3.98
C ALA A 39 1.99 -8.49 -3.98
N MET A 40 2.86 -8.82 -4.94
CA MET A 40 3.43 -10.17 -5.00
C MET A 40 4.27 -10.47 -3.78
N MET A 41 5.05 -9.50 -3.30
CA MET A 41 5.85 -9.69 -2.10
C MET A 41 4.97 -9.91 -0.86
N LEU A 42 3.85 -9.20 -0.78
CA LEU A 42 2.91 -9.41 0.31
C LEU A 42 2.32 -10.80 0.29
N GLU A 43 1.96 -11.30 -0.89
CA GLU A 43 1.39 -12.64 -1.01
C GLU A 43 2.41 -13.72 -0.66
N GLU A 44 3.68 -13.49 -0.95
CA GLU A 44 4.74 -14.43 -0.59
C GLU A 44 4.90 -14.54 0.93
N GLU A 45 4.50 -13.53 1.68
CA GLU A 45 4.57 -13.55 3.14
C GLU A 45 3.25 -13.97 3.77
N GLU A 46 2.46 -14.74 3.02
CA GLU A 46 1.20 -15.33 3.48
C GLU A 46 0.12 -14.30 3.79
N ASN A 47 0.24 -13.11 3.23
CA ASN A 47 -0.82 -12.13 3.30
C ASN A 47 -1.91 -12.47 2.28
N PRO A 48 -3.14 -11.96 2.48
CA PRO A 48 -4.19 -12.17 1.48
C PRO A 48 -3.80 -11.60 0.12
N SER A 49 -4.42 -12.13 -0.93
CA SER A 49 -4.21 -11.60 -2.27
C SER A 49 -4.63 -10.15 -2.34
N MET A 50 -3.88 -9.38 -3.10
CA MET A 50 -4.12 -7.95 -3.25
C MET A 50 -4.55 -7.63 -4.66
N HIS A 51 -5.40 -6.61 -4.79
CA HIS A 51 -5.75 -6.03 -6.08
C HIS A 51 -5.06 -4.69 -6.23
N VAL A 52 -4.57 -4.40 -7.42
CA VAL A 52 -3.99 -3.10 -7.74
C VAL A 52 -5.09 -2.26 -8.39
N ILE A 53 -5.39 -1.13 -7.79
CA ILE A 53 -6.48 -0.25 -8.25
C ILE A 53 -5.88 1.08 -8.68
N GLU A 54 -6.23 1.53 -9.86
CA GLU A 54 -5.83 2.86 -10.31
C GLU A 54 -6.75 3.91 -9.70
N VAL A 55 -6.14 4.98 -9.19
CA VAL A 55 -6.87 6.11 -8.61
C VAL A 55 -6.33 7.40 -9.18
N GLU A 56 -7.16 8.44 -9.19
CA GLU A 56 -6.71 9.76 -9.61
C GLU A 56 -5.87 10.40 -8.51
N ASP A 57 -4.78 11.06 -8.91
CA ASP A 57 -3.80 11.59 -7.96
C ASP A 57 -4.40 12.62 -7.01
N ASP A 58 -4.96 13.70 -7.58
CA ASP A 58 -5.43 14.80 -6.74
C ASP A 58 -6.54 14.40 -5.77
N PRO A 59 -7.62 13.73 -6.21
CA PRO A 59 -8.66 13.31 -5.28
C PRO A 59 -8.14 12.38 -4.20
N MET A 60 -7.19 11.50 -4.54
CA MET A 60 -6.64 10.55 -3.57
C MET A 60 -5.82 11.26 -2.51
N ILE A 61 -4.96 12.19 -2.93
CA ILE A 61 -4.13 12.95 -2.00
C ILE A 61 -5.01 13.81 -1.09
N LYS A 62 -6.02 14.46 -1.67
CA LYS A 62 -6.96 15.26 -0.88
C LYS A 62 -7.72 14.42 0.14
N ALA A 63 -8.12 13.22 -0.24
CA ALA A 63 -8.81 12.32 0.67
C ALA A 63 -7.91 11.94 1.84
N CYS A 64 -6.63 11.67 1.58
CA CYS A 64 -5.68 11.36 2.64
C CYS A 64 -5.50 12.56 3.58
N GLU A 65 -5.38 13.76 3.02
CA GLU A 65 -5.23 14.96 3.83
C GLU A 65 -6.47 15.24 4.65
N PHE A 66 -7.64 15.05 4.07
CA PHE A 66 -8.90 15.29 4.78
C PHE A 66 -9.06 14.34 5.96
N SER A 67 -8.68 13.08 5.80
CA SER A 67 -8.83 12.07 6.86
C SER A 67 -7.62 11.99 7.77
N SER A 68 -6.62 12.86 7.57
CA SER A 68 -5.36 12.85 8.31
C SER A 68 -4.62 11.52 8.20
N THR A 69 -4.76 10.88 7.04
CA THR A 69 -4.07 9.62 6.75
C THR A 69 -2.66 9.92 6.25
N LYS A 70 -1.67 9.29 6.85
CA LYS A 70 -0.31 9.43 6.36
C LYS A 70 -0.16 8.64 5.07
N TYR A 71 0.59 9.19 4.13
CA TYR A 71 0.81 8.53 2.85
C TYR A 71 2.23 8.79 2.38
N ALA A 72 2.72 7.92 1.50
CA ALA A 72 4.01 8.06 0.86
C ALA A 72 3.84 7.78 -0.63
N ILE A 73 4.45 8.62 -1.46
CA ILE A 73 4.41 8.42 -2.90
C ILE A 73 5.63 7.59 -3.28
N ILE A 74 5.37 6.43 -3.86
CA ILE A 74 6.43 5.47 -4.21
C ILE A 74 6.71 5.62 -5.70
N THR A 75 7.96 5.94 -6.03
CA THR A 75 8.41 6.10 -7.40
C THR A 75 9.21 4.89 -7.85
N PRO A 76 9.48 4.73 -9.16
CA PRO A 76 10.31 3.62 -9.63
C PRO A 76 11.71 3.58 -9.03
N ASN A 77 12.18 4.72 -8.50
CA ASN A 77 13.49 4.79 -7.87
C ASN A 77 13.47 4.37 -6.40
N ASP A 78 12.29 4.22 -5.83
CA ASP A 78 12.17 3.78 -4.45
C ASP A 78 12.12 2.27 -4.40
N ILE A 79 12.95 1.69 -3.55
CA ILE A 79 12.93 0.25 -3.35
C ILE A 79 12.22 0.00 -2.03
N VAL A 80 10.98 -0.49 -2.12
CA VAL A 80 10.19 -0.76 -0.93
C VAL A 80 9.92 -2.24 -0.83
N VAL A 81 10.00 -2.76 0.38
CA VAL A 81 9.64 -4.15 0.65
C VAL A 81 8.69 -4.17 1.83
N PRO A 82 7.76 -5.14 1.87
CA PRO A 82 6.85 -5.23 3.01
C PRO A 82 7.63 -5.45 4.29
N PRO A 83 7.23 -4.79 5.40
CA PRO A 83 7.83 -5.08 6.68
C PRO A 83 7.56 -6.54 7.01
N LYS A 84 8.59 -7.23 7.47
CA LYS A 84 8.41 -8.61 7.89
C LYS A 84 7.70 -8.62 9.22
N SER A 85 6.77 -9.55 9.37
CA SER A 85 6.15 -9.77 10.67
C SER A 85 7.21 -10.16 11.66
N PRO A 86 7.13 -9.68 12.92
CA PRO A 86 8.08 -10.11 13.92
C PRO A 86 8.03 -11.64 13.99
N THR A 87 9.17 -12.23 13.76
CA THR A 87 9.27 -13.68 13.84
C THR A 87 9.55 -14.04 15.28
N LEU A 88 8.64 -14.77 15.85
CA LEU A 88 8.86 -15.27 17.21
C LEU A 88 9.78 -16.47 17.12
N LYS A 89 10.88 -16.32 17.72
CA LYS A 89 11.87 -17.39 17.76
C LYS A 89 11.80 -18.11 19.08
#